data_dfd9aa6400c8d0aa3df15a0dd959486c
#
_entry.id   dfd9aa6400c8d0aa3df15a0dd959486c
#
_cell.length_a   1.000
_cell.length_b   1.000
_cell.length_c   1.000
_cell.angle_alpha   90.00
_cell.angle_beta   90.00
_cell.angle_gamma   90.00
#
_symmetry.space_group_name_H-M   'P 1'
#
loop_
_entity.id
_entity.type
_entity.pdbx_description
1 polymer ?
#
loop_
_entity_poly.entity_id
_entity_poly.type
_entity_poly.pdbx_seq_one_letter_code
_entity_poly.pdbx_strand_id
1 'polypeptide(L)'
;YTIASRVEDNKTLADIIQTALDETLKATSQMYVLYDDVGKLTLKNIGDMKMELLIDDETAGDFDYKTSIAAQTYDKVKLSYENKDTGKREIFIAQDSSNINQWGVLQYYEKIDSTANAKVMADALLNLYNTKTRTLKLKNVLGDIRVRAGTMLVVTLGLGDMNLSSYLMVEQVKHTFSNEQHFMDLNMRGGTSVSY
;
A
#
# COMPACT_ATOMS: atom_id res chain seq x y z
N TYR A 1 -17.17 -4.74 -2.74
CA TYR A 1 -17.17 -4.00 -4.01
C TYR A 1 -17.38 -4.96 -5.18
N THR A 2 -18.31 -4.64 -6.05
CA THR A 2 -18.60 -5.44 -7.24
C THR A 2 -17.97 -4.77 -8.45
N ILE A 3 -17.06 -5.49 -9.11
CA ILE A 3 -16.37 -5.03 -10.32
C ILE A 3 -17.32 -5.21 -11.51
N ALA A 4 -17.32 -4.25 -12.44
CA ALA A 4 -18.11 -4.35 -13.66
C ALA A 4 -17.69 -5.56 -14.50
N SER A 5 -18.68 -6.21 -15.12
CA SER A 5 -18.42 -7.33 -16.03
C SER A 5 -17.57 -6.86 -17.23
N ARG A 6 -16.49 -7.59 -17.51
CA ARG A 6 -15.57 -7.31 -18.61
C ARG A 6 -15.01 -8.59 -19.21
N VAL A 7 -14.49 -8.48 -20.42
CA VAL A 7 -13.73 -9.53 -21.07
C VAL A 7 -12.25 -9.28 -20.83
N GLU A 8 -11.56 -10.29 -20.33
CA GLU A 8 -10.09 -10.26 -20.14
C GLU A 8 -9.47 -11.06 -21.28
N ASP A 9 -8.66 -10.42 -22.10
CA ASP A 9 -7.99 -11.05 -23.22
C ASP A 9 -6.48 -10.95 -23.07
N ASN A 10 -5.79 -12.04 -23.39
CA ASN A 10 -4.33 -12.15 -23.39
C ASN A 10 -3.65 -11.76 -22.06
N LYS A 11 -4.30 -12.06 -20.92
CA LYS A 11 -3.80 -11.83 -19.57
C LYS A 11 -3.63 -13.11 -18.78
N THR A 12 -2.68 -13.13 -17.86
CA THR A 12 -2.57 -14.24 -16.90
C THR A 12 -3.66 -14.13 -15.82
N LEU A 13 -3.98 -15.23 -15.15
CA LEU A 13 -4.91 -15.21 -14.00
C LEU A 13 -4.40 -14.27 -12.88
N ALA A 14 -3.09 -14.21 -12.66
CA ALA A 14 -2.49 -13.31 -11.68
C ALA A 14 -2.72 -11.84 -12.05
N ASP A 15 -2.54 -11.47 -13.33
CA ASP A 15 -2.79 -10.10 -13.80
C ASP A 15 -4.26 -9.70 -13.65
N ILE A 16 -5.19 -10.63 -13.94
CA ILE A 16 -6.63 -10.39 -13.78
C ILE A 16 -6.97 -10.14 -12.32
N ILE A 17 -6.45 -10.98 -11.41
CA ILE A 17 -6.67 -10.82 -9.97
C ILE A 17 -6.04 -9.51 -9.48
N GLN A 18 -4.80 -9.22 -9.87
CA GLN A 18 -4.13 -7.97 -9.48
C GLN A 18 -4.92 -6.74 -9.94
N THR A 19 -5.39 -6.72 -11.18
CA THR A 19 -6.22 -5.62 -11.70
C THR A 19 -7.50 -5.46 -10.87
N ALA A 20 -8.14 -6.57 -10.50
CA ALA A 20 -9.36 -6.54 -9.68
C ALA A 20 -9.08 -6.00 -8.25
N LEU A 21 -7.95 -6.37 -7.67
CA LEU A 21 -7.53 -5.87 -6.35
C LEU A 21 -7.19 -4.38 -6.39
N ASP A 22 -6.52 -3.91 -7.45
CA ASP A 22 -6.20 -2.49 -7.64
C ASP A 22 -7.47 -1.63 -7.79
N GLU A 23 -8.46 -2.11 -8.55
CA GLU A 23 -9.77 -1.45 -8.66
C GLU A 23 -10.51 -1.42 -7.31
N THR A 24 -10.46 -2.51 -6.56
CA THR A 24 -11.05 -2.58 -5.22
C THR A 24 -10.37 -1.58 -4.27
N LEU A 25 -9.04 -1.50 -4.29
CA LEU A 25 -8.28 -0.53 -3.50
C LEU A 25 -8.68 0.90 -3.85
N LYS A 26 -8.72 1.25 -5.14
CA LYS A 26 -9.14 2.59 -5.61
C LYS A 26 -10.58 2.94 -5.20
N ALA A 27 -11.48 1.97 -5.23
CA ALA A 27 -12.90 2.20 -4.94
C ALA A 27 -13.24 2.23 -3.46
N THR A 28 -12.51 1.47 -2.63
CA THR A 28 -12.88 1.22 -1.22
C THR A 28 -11.80 1.63 -0.23
N SER A 29 -10.59 1.98 -0.69
CA SER A 29 -9.39 2.16 0.13
C SER A 29 -9.04 0.93 0.99
N GLN A 30 -9.53 -0.25 0.62
CA GLN A 30 -9.22 -1.51 1.28
C GLN A 30 -8.22 -2.31 0.46
N MET A 31 -7.16 -2.76 1.12
CA MET A 31 -6.12 -3.57 0.51
C MET A 31 -6.30 -5.04 0.87
N TYR A 32 -6.15 -5.90 -0.12
CA TYR A 32 -6.21 -7.35 0.04
C TYR A 32 -4.92 -7.98 -0.44
N VAL A 33 -4.55 -9.10 0.16
CA VAL A 33 -3.44 -9.94 -0.26
C VAL A 33 -3.93 -11.33 -0.62
N LEU A 34 -3.39 -11.86 -1.71
CA LEU A 34 -3.62 -13.23 -2.15
C LEU A 34 -2.36 -14.04 -1.84
N TYR A 35 -2.52 -15.14 -1.14
CA TYR A 35 -1.41 -16.02 -0.79
C TYR A 35 -1.85 -17.49 -0.70
N ASP A 36 -0.86 -18.38 -0.76
CA ASP A 36 -1.06 -19.79 -0.46
C ASP A 36 -0.93 -20.03 1.05
N ASP A 37 -1.98 -20.53 1.65
CA ASP A 37 -2.02 -20.95 3.05
C ASP A 37 -2.00 -22.48 3.14
N VAL A 38 -0.81 -23.03 3.03
CA VAL A 38 -0.53 -24.48 3.09
C VAL A 38 -1.41 -25.28 2.09
N GLY A 39 -1.34 -24.89 0.81
CA GLY A 39 -2.09 -25.52 -0.29
C GLY A 39 -3.51 -24.97 -0.48
N LYS A 40 -3.93 -23.98 0.30
CA LYS A 40 -5.20 -23.29 0.15
C LYS A 40 -4.99 -21.85 -0.32
N LEU A 41 -5.43 -21.53 -1.54
CA LEU A 41 -5.43 -20.16 -2.03
C LEU A 41 -6.36 -19.29 -1.19
N THR A 42 -5.80 -18.28 -0.55
CA THR A 42 -6.50 -17.44 0.43
C THR A 42 -6.40 -15.97 0.04
N LEU A 43 -7.54 -15.28 0.00
CA LEU A 43 -7.63 -13.83 -0.15
C LEU A 43 -8.03 -13.23 1.20
N LYS A 44 -7.25 -12.27 1.71
CA LYS A 44 -7.50 -11.67 3.02
C LYS A 44 -7.30 -10.16 2.99
N ASN A 45 -8.15 -9.43 3.71
CA ASN A 45 -7.96 -8.00 3.95
C ASN A 45 -6.78 -7.80 4.90
N ILE A 46 -5.88 -6.85 4.61
CA ILE A 46 -4.72 -6.57 5.48
C ILE A 46 -5.13 -6.07 6.87
N GLY A 47 -6.27 -5.40 6.99
CA GLY A 47 -6.83 -4.99 8.28
C GLY A 47 -7.09 -6.17 9.24
N ASP A 48 -7.42 -7.36 8.68
CA ASP A 48 -7.62 -8.60 9.42
C ASP A 48 -6.32 -9.39 9.67
N MET A 49 -5.19 -8.84 9.22
CA MET A 49 -3.86 -9.44 9.37
C MET A 49 -2.99 -8.71 10.41
N LYS A 50 -3.61 -7.93 11.27
CA LYS A 50 -2.93 -7.31 12.41
C LYS A 50 -2.52 -8.37 13.41
N MET A 51 -1.29 -8.24 13.87
CA MET A 51 -0.75 -9.08 14.94
C MET A 51 -0.31 -8.23 16.12
N GLU A 52 -0.55 -8.74 17.32
CA GLU A 52 -0.05 -8.17 18.56
C GLU A 52 1.43 -8.58 18.80
N LEU A 53 2.26 -8.37 17.80
CA LEU A 53 3.69 -8.54 17.87
C LEU A 53 4.33 -7.15 17.80
N LEU A 54 4.95 -6.75 18.91
CA LEU A 54 5.70 -5.50 19.00
C LEU A 54 7.14 -5.75 18.56
N ILE A 55 7.62 -4.91 17.66
CA ILE A 55 9.03 -4.82 17.32
C ILE A 55 9.56 -3.50 17.84
N ASP A 56 10.56 -3.56 18.70
CA ASP A 56 11.20 -2.42 19.32
C ASP A 56 12.74 -2.50 19.22
N ASP A 57 13.43 -1.54 19.82
CA ASP A 57 14.90 -1.47 19.80
C ASP A 57 15.58 -2.68 20.48
N GLU A 58 14.88 -3.41 21.35
CA GLU A 58 15.43 -4.60 22.01
C GLU A 58 15.27 -5.86 21.16
N THR A 59 14.20 -5.92 20.36
CA THR A 59 13.86 -7.08 19.51
C THR A 59 14.39 -6.98 18.08
N ALA A 60 14.76 -5.78 17.62
CA ALA A 60 15.36 -5.55 16.31
C ALA A 60 16.90 -5.51 16.43
N GLY A 61 17.58 -6.44 15.74
CA GLY A 61 19.04 -6.47 15.75
C GLY A 61 19.68 -5.32 14.97
N ASP A 62 19.18 -5.04 13.77
CA ASP A 62 19.67 -3.98 12.87
C ASP A 62 18.52 -3.47 12.00
N PHE A 63 18.49 -2.17 11.72
CA PHE A 63 17.46 -1.58 10.92
C PHE A 63 17.94 -0.52 9.92
N ASP A 64 17.27 -0.41 8.78
CA ASP A 64 17.39 0.66 7.78
C ASP A 64 16.01 1.28 7.54
N TYR A 65 15.85 2.53 7.94
CA TYR A 65 14.59 3.28 7.79
C TYR A 65 14.73 4.38 6.76
N LYS A 66 13.80 4.42 5.81
CA LYS A 66 13.75 5.45 4.75
C LYS A 66 12.35 6.03 4.60
N THR A 67 12.29 7.34 4.42
CA THR A 67 11.11 8.04 3.94
C THR A 67 11.35 8.57 2.54
N SER A 68 10.35 8.51 1.68
CA SER A 68 10.46 8.96 0.30
C SER A 68 9.16 9.59 -0.21
N ILE A 69 9.31 10.57 -1.09
CA ILE A 69 8.23 11.11 -1.93
C ILE A 69 8.46 10.78 -3.41
N ALA A 70 9.51 10.02 -3.73
CA ALA A 70 9.94 9.77 -5.11
C ALA A 70 9.07 8.75 -5.87
N ALA A 71 8.33 7.88 -5.15
CA ALA A 71 7.52 6.84 -5.76
C ALA A 71 6.15 6.72 -5.06
N GLN A 72 5.10 6.66 -5.84
CA GLN A 72 3.71 6.49 -5.37
C GLN A 72 3.24 7.56 -4.37
N THR A 73 3.85 8.76 -4.37
CA THR A 73 3.40 9.92 -3.61
C THR A 73 2.93 10.98 -4.59
N TYR A 74 1.67 11.38 -4.47
CA TYR A 74 1.07 12.38 -5.34
C TYR A 74 0.22 13.34 -4.51
N ASP A 75 0.53 14.63 -4.61
CA ASP A 75 -0.21 15.72 -3.95
C ASP A 75 -1.23 16.38 -4.87
N LYS A 76 -1.30 15.92 -6.12
CA LYS A 76 -2.26 16.35 -7.12
C LYS A 76 -2.73 15.16 -7.97
N VAL A 77 -4.03 14.99 -8.04
CA VAL A 77 -4.68 13.99 -8.90
C VAL A 77 -5.41 14.72 -10.02
N LYS A 78 -5.17 14.29 -11.25
CA LYS A 78 -5.85 14.81 -12.45
C LYS A 78 -6.47 13.64 -13.20
N LEU A 79 -7.80 13.58 -13.21
CA LEU A 79 -8.56 12.63 -14.01
C LEU A 79 -9.08 13.32 -15.28
N SER A 80 -9.03 12.63 -16.40
CA SER A 80 -9.49 13.16 -17.69
C SER A 80 -10.47 12.20 -18.35
N TYR A 81 -11.65 12.71 -18.66
CA TYR A 81 -12.67 12.04 -19.45
C TYR A 81 -12.76 12.68 -20.82
N GLU A 82 -12.82 11.89 -21.86
CA GLU A 82 -13.06 12.35 -23.23
C GLU A 82 -14.42 11.82 -23.71
N ASN A 83 -15.36 12.74 -23.90
CA ASN A 83 -16.68 12.41 -24.45
C ASN A 83 -16.53 12.08 -25.92
N LYS A 84 -16.75 10.83 -26.28
CA LYS A 84 -16.56 10.30 -27.64
C LYS A 84 -17.57 10.89 -28.64
N ASP A 85 -18.74 11.32 -28.16
CA ASP A 85 -19.81 11.86 -29.04
C ASP A 85 -19.59 13.34 -29.37
N THR A 86 -19.03 14.10 -28.44
CA THR A 86 -18.86 15.55 -28.57
C THR A 86 -17.41 15.99 -28.76
N GLY A 87 -16.44 15.10 -28.58
CA GLY A 87 -15.00 15.40 -28.56
C GLY A 87 -14.55 16.30 -27.41
N LYS A 88 -15.45 16.64 -26.47
CA LYS A 88 -15.12 17.49 -25.33
C LYS A 88 -14.37 16.71 -24.27
N ARG A 89 -13.37 17.38 -23.69
CA ARG A 89 -12.60 16.84 -22.56
C ARG A 89 -13.06 17.49 -21.27
N GLU A 90 -13.39 16.67 -20.29
CA GLU A 90 -13.67 17.08 -18.91
C GLU A 90 -12.50 16.69 -18.03
N ILE A 91 -12.14 17.57 -17.09
CA ILE A 91 -10.99 17.38 -16.20
C ILE A 91 -11.48 17.54 -14.77
N PHE A 92 -11.12 16.55 -13.94
CA PHE A 92 -11.40 16.55 -12.51
C PHE A 92 -10.06 16.59 -11.78
N ILE A 93 -9.93 17.54 -10.84
CA ILE A 93 -8.70 17.76 -10.09
C ILE A 93 -9.00 17.74 -8.60
N ALA A 94 -8.17 16.97 -7.86
CA ALA A 94 -8.02 17.04 -6.42
C ALA A 94 -6.56 17.35 -6.10
N GLN A 95 -6.29 18.23 -5.13
CA GLN A 95 -4.91 18.59 -4.76
C GLN A 95 -4.81 19.06 -3.31
N ASP A 96 -3.64 18.85 -2.73
CA ASP A 96 -3.24 19.35 -1.42
C ASP A 96 -2.21 20.46 -1.57
N SER A 97 -2.63 21.71 -1.40
CA SER A 97 -1.76 22.88 -1.55
C SER A 97 -0.67 22.94 -0.48
N SER A 98 -0.88 22.34 0.70
CA SER A 98 0.11 22.32 1.77
C SER A 98 1.30 21.44 1.36
N ASN A 99 1.03 20.23 0.87
CA ASN A 99 2.06 19.33 0.41
C ASN A 99 2.72 19.79 -0.89
N ILE A 100 1.97 20.42 -1.80
CA ILE A 100 2.53 21.05 -3.00
C ILE A 100 3.57 22.13 -2.63
N ASN A 101 3.31 22.93 -1.59
CA ASN A 101 4.26 23.97 -1.14
C ASN A 101 5.53 23.36 -0.52
N GLN A 102 5.47 22.15 0.02
CA GLN A 102 6.60 21.49 0.65
C GLN A 102 7.42 20.64 -0.33
N TRP A 103 6.76 19.94 -1.25
CA TRP A 103 7.36 18.89 -2.09
C TRP A 103 7.45 19.26 -3.57
N GLY A 104 6.79 20.35 -3.97
CA GLY A 104 6.51 20.63 -5.37
C GLY A 104 5.31 19.85 -5.86
N VAL A 105 4.94 20.02 -7.13
CA VAL A 105 3.78 19.35 -7.72
C VAL A 105 4.13 17.91 -8.10
N LEU A 106 3.58 16.95 -7.41
CA LEU A 106 3.65 15.51 -7.70
C LEU A 106 2.29 15.06 -8.23
N GLN A 107 2.15 14.99 -9.56
CA GLN A 107 0.85 14.77 -10.20
C GLN A 107 0.64 13.32 -10.60
N TYR A 108 -0.48 12.73 -10.14
CA TYR A 108 -1.08 11.53 -10.69
C TYR A 108 -2.00 11.90 -11.84
N TYR A 109 -1.92 11.18 -12.97
CA TYR A 109 -2.80 11.37 -14.11
C TYR A 109 -3.39 10.04 -14.57
N GLU A 110 -4.71 10.00 -14.73
CA GLU A 110 -5.43 8.83 -15.27
C GLU A 110 -6.54 9.28 -16.22
N LYS A 111 -6.70 8.54 -17.33
CA LYS A 111 -7.89 8.66 -18.18
C LYS A 111 -8.98 7.74 -17.61
N ILE A 112 -10.19 8.28 -17.50
CA ILE A 112 -11.36 7.56 -17.00
C ILE A 112 -12.39 7.40 -18.11
N ASP A 113 -13.15 6.30 -18.06
CA ASP A 113 -14.17 5.97 -19.06
C ASP A 113 -15.56 6.52 -18.72
N SER A 114 -15.74 7.09 -17.54
CA SER A 114 -17.00 7.66 -17.05
C SER A 114 -16.75 8.85 -16.14
N THR A 115 -17.63 9.84 -16.19
CA THR A 115 -17.64 10.98 -15.25
C THR A 115 -18.40 10.68 -13.96
N ALA A 116 -19.11 9.55 -13.90
CA ALA A 116 -19.83 9.16 -12.70
C ALA A 116 -18.85 9.02 -11.52
N ASN A 117 -19.07 9.84 -10.48
CA ASN A 117 -18.22 9.89 -9.29
C ASN A 117 -16.76 10.30 -9.51
N ALA A 118 -16.38 10.88 -10.67
CA ALA A 118 -14.99 11.23 -11.00
C ALA A 118 -14.35 12.15 -9.96
N LYS A 119 -15.11 13.10 -9.38
CA LYS A 119 -14.60 13.95 -8.30
C LYS A 119 -14.33 13.15 -7.03
N VAL A 120 -15.25 12.29 -6.62
CA VAL A 120 -15.08 11.43 -5.44
C VAL A 120 -13.88 10.48 -5.63
N MET A 121 -13.71 9.95 -6.84
CA MET A 121 -12.54 9.14 -7.20
C MET A 121 -11.24 9.94 -7.11
N ALA A 122 -11.22 11.17 -7.60
CA ALA A 122 -10.03 12.04 -7.51
C ALA A 122 -9.65 12.33 -6.05
N ASP A 123 -10.64 12.63 -5.21
CA ASP A 123 -10.42 12.89 -3.77
C ASP A 123 -9.94 11.60 -3.04
N ALA A 124 -10.51 10.44 -3.37
CA ALA A 124 -10.07 9.15 -2.82
C ALA A 124 -8.64 8.79 -3.21
N LEU A 125 -8.27 8.99 -4.49
CA LEU A 125 -6.90 8.78 -4.96
C LEU A 125 -5.92 9.76 -4.32
N LEU A 126 -6.32 11.01 -4.12
CA LEU A 126 -5.50 11.98 -3.40
C LEU A 126 -5.25 11.49 -1.97
N ASN A 127 -6.29 11.10 -1.24
CA ASN A 127 -6.15 10.57 0.12
C ASN A 127 -5.25 9.33 0.18
N LEU A 128 -5.33 8.45 -0.83
CA LEU A 128 -4.52 7.24 -0.90
C LEU A 128 -3.03 7.53 -1.10
N TYR A 129 -2.70 8.51 -1.97
CA TYR A 129 -1.33 8.73 -2.42
C TYR A 129 -0.65 9.96 -1.80
N ASN A 130 -1.38 10.86 -1.15
CA ASN A 130 -0.83 12.10 -0.58
C ASN A 130 -0.11 11.89 0.76
N THR A 131 0.74 10.88 0.81
CA THR A 131 1.53 10.51 2.00
C THR A 131 2.94 10.10 1.61
N LYS A 132 3.92 10.40 2.50
CA LYS A 132 5.29 9.89 2.31
C LYS A 132 5.30 8.37 2.44
N THR A 133 5.93 7.70 1.50
CA THR A 133 6.23 6.28 1.63
C THR A 133 7.29 6.08 2.71
N ARG A 134 7.05 5.16 3.62
CA ARG A 134 7.98 4.74 4.68
C ARG A 134 8.39 3.30 4.43
N THR A 135 9.68 3.05 4.38
CA THR A 135 10.23 1.70 4.24
C THR A 135 11.13 1.42 5.42
N LEU A 136 10.93 0.30 6.05
CA LEU A 136 11.75 -0.19 7.16
C LEU A 136 12.25 -1.59 6.82
N LYS A 137 13.57 -1.76 6.87
CA LYS A 137 14.20 -3.08 6.79
C LYS A 137 14.74 -3.45 8.15
N LEU A 138 14.39 -4.62 8.61
CA LEU A 138 14.84 -5.19 9.88
C LEU A 138 15.57 -6.49 9.62
N LYS A 139 16.64 -6.73 10.36
CA LYS A 139 17.41 -7.98 10.30
C LYS A 139 17.50 -8.62 11.67
N ASN A 140 17.51 -9.95 11.66
CA ASN A 140 17.68 -10.77 12.87
C ASN A 140 16.63 -10.46 13.96
N VAL A 141 15.40 -10.16 13.57
CA VAL A 141 14.27 -10.03 14.50
C VAL A 141 13.91 -11.42 15.02
N LEU A 142 13.51 -11.53 16.27
CA LEU A 142 13.01 -12.79 16.83
C LEU A 142 11.87 -13.37 15.99
N GLY A 143 11.97 -14.64 15.65
CA GLY A 143 11.07 -15.26 14.66
C GLY A 143 9.69 -15.61 15.22
N ASP A 144 8.66 -15.30 14.43
CA ASP A 144 7.29 -15.80 14.61
C ASP A 144 6.80 -16.36 13.27
N ILE A 145 6.49 -17.67 13.23
CA ILE A 145 6.09 -18.36 11.99
C ILE A 145 4.77 -17.86 11.38
N ARG A 146 3.99 -17.12 12.15
CA ARG A 146 2.73 -16.54 11.69
C ARG A 146 2.93 -15.29 10.82
N VAL A 147 4.12 -14.66 10.92
CA VAL A 147 4.44 -13.47 10.13
C VAL A 147 4.65 -13.86 8.68
N ARG A 148 3.96 -13.18 7.79
CA ARG A 148 4.04 -13.33 6.32
C ARG A 148 3.81 -12.00 5.61
N ALA A 149 3.99 -11.95 4.30
CA ALA A 149 3.60 -10.79 3.52
C ALA A 149 2.12 -10.46 3.73
N GLY A 150 1.81 -9.18 3.91
CA GLY A 150 0.49 -8.67 4.29
C GLY A 150 0.24 -8.54 5.79
N THR A 151 1.06 -9.17 6.65
CA THR A 151 0.92 -9.03 8.11
C THR A 151 1.21 -7.58 8.53
N MET A 152 0.36 -7.06 9.42
CA MET A 152 0.50 -5.73 10.02
C MET A 152 1.10 -5.88 11.41
N LEU A 153 2.29 -5.30 11.64
CA LEU A 153 3.00 -5.35 12.92
C LEU A 153 3.12 -3.95 13.52
N VAL A 154 3.04 -3.87 14.85
CA VAL A 154 3.37 -2.64 15.58
C VAL A 154 4.88 -2.52 15.68
N VAL A 155 5.41 -1.42 15.19
CA VAL A 155 6.84 -1.12 15.26
C VAL A 155 7.03 0.15 16.09
N THR A 156 7.88 0.06 17.11
CA THR A 156 8.28 1.19 17.96
C THR A 156 9.80 1.24 18.04
N LEU A 157 10.41 2.14 17.27
CA LEU A 157 11.85 2.28 17.18
C LEU A 157 12.29 3.71 17.47
N GLY A 158 13.37 3.88 18.23
CA GLY A 158 14.08 5.11 18.39
C GLY A 158 14.99 5.37 17.18
N LEU A 159 14.66 6.35 16.34
CA LEU A 159 15.42 6.68 15.14
C LEU A 159 16.29 7.93 15.36
N GLY A 160 17.05 7.95 16.45
CA GLY A 160 17.84 9.10 16.85
C GLY A 160 16.97 10.21 17.45
N ASP A 161 16.70 11.25 16.67
CA ASP A 161 15.87 12.41 17.05
C ASP A 161 14.37 12.20 16.80
N MET A 162 13.97 11.04 16.23
CA MET A 162 12.59 10.69 15.94
C MET A 162 12.21 9.34 16.54
N ASN A 163 10.97 9.23 16.97
CA ASN A 163 10.37 7.96 17.37
C ASN A 163 9.38 7.50 16.32
N LEU A 164 9.56 6.30 15.79
CA LEU A 164 8.59 5.61 14.97
C LEU A 164 7.70 4.77 15.88
N SER A 165 6.41 5.04 15.92
CA SER A 165 5.41 4.17 16.55
C SER A 165 4.23 4.07 15.60
N SER A 166 4.12 2.97 14.88
CA SER A 166 3.12 2.81 13.83
C SER A 166 2.91 1.34 13.46
N TYR A 167 1.75 1.06 12.90
CA TYR A 167 1.56 -0.19 12.16
C TYR A 167 2.27 -0.11 10.82
N LEU A 168 3.11 -1.10 10.55
CA LEU A 168 3.75 -1.28 9.25
C LEU A 168 3.33 -2.63 8.65
N MET A 169 3.10 -2.64 7.35
CA MET A 169 2.80 -3.85 6.61
C MET A 169 4.09 -4.56 6.21
N VAL A 170 4.18 -5.84 6.46
CA VAL A 170 5.25 -6.70 5.96
C VAL A 170 5.03 -6.92 4.45
N GLU A 171 5.95 -6.41 3.63
CA GLU A 171 5.98 -6.69 2.19
C GLU A 171 6.69 -8.01 1.89
N GLN A 172 7.75 -8.27 2.64
CA GLN A 172 8.56 -9.47 2.47
C GLN A 172 9.12 -9.92 3.82
N VAL A 173 9.11 -11.21 4.07
CA VAL A 173 9.75 -11.84 5.22
C VAL A 173 10.61 -13.01 4.77
N LYS A 174 11.80 -13.11 5.39
CA LYS A 174 12.66 -14.29 5.27
C LYS A 174 12.81 -14.91 6.65
N HIS A 175 12.33 -16.12 6.80
CA HIS A 175 12.52 -16.92 8.03
C HIS A 175 13.81 -17.72 7.94
N THR A 176 14.61 -17.66 8.99
CA THR A 176 15.86 -18.40 9.12
C THR A 176 15.82 -19.24 10.39
N PHE A 177 15.94 -20.55 10.23
CA PHE A 177 16.00 -21.52 11.32
C PHE A 177 17.42 -22.08 11.39
N SER A 178 18.11 -21.88 12.50
CA SER A 178 19.47 -22.34 12.70
C SER A 178 19.75 -22.51 14.19
N ASN A 179 20.43 -23.61 14.57
CA ASN A 179 20.84 -23.87 15.96
C ASN A 179 19.68 -23.73 16.97
N GLU A 180 18.52 -24.31 16.67
CA GLU A 180 17.32 -24.27 17.49
C GLU A 180 16.74 -22.85 17.71
N GLN A 181 17.21 -21.88 16.92
CA GLN A 181 16.73 -20.50 16.94
C GLN A 181 15.99 -20.19 15.63
N HIS A 182 15.02 -19.27 15.76
CA HIS A 182 14.25 -18.77 14.64
C HIS A 182 14.35 -17.24 14.58
N PHE A 183 14.83 -16.73 13.45
CA PHE A 183 14.93 -15.31 13.18
C PHE A 183 14.19 -14.92 11.91
N MET A 184 13.85 -13.64 11.80
CA MET A 184 13.23 -13.05 10.62
C MET A 184 14.03 -11.85 10.13
N ASP A 185 14.16 -11.75 8.79
CA ASP A 185 14.49 -10.49 8.12
C ASP A 185 13.19 -9.95 7.50
N LEU A 186 12.86 -8.69 7.77
CA LEU A 186 11.61 -8.07 7.38
C LEU A 186 11.85 -6.86 6.46
N ASN A 187 11.15 -6.80 5.34
CA ASN A 187 10.95 -5.57 4.59
C ASN A 187 9.52 -5.10 4.83
N MET A 188 9.38 -3.90 5.38
CA MET A 188 8.10 -3.36 5.81
C MET A 188 7.81 -2.01 5.17
N ARG A 189 6.54 -1.74 4.94
CA ARG A 189 6.05 -0.47 4.40
C ARG A 189 5.01 0.15 5.31
N GLY A 190 5.06 1.49 5.43
CA GLY A 190 4.02 2.31 6.04
C GLY A 190 3.76 3.57 5.23
N GLY A 191 2.82 4.40 5.67
CA GLY A 191 2.55 5.69 5.04
C GLY A 191 1.54 5.66 3.89
N THR A 192 0.95 4.51 3.59
CA THR A 192 -0.27 4.46 2.78
C THR A 192 -1.47 4.77 3.68
N SER A 193 -2.38 5.61 3.23
CA SER A 193 -3.64 5.95 3.93
C SER A 193 -4.66 4.80 3.84
N VAL A 194 -4.18 3.58 4.03
CA VAL A 194 -5.09 2.45 4.19
C VAL A 194 -5.70 2.57 5.57
N SER A 195 -7.01 2.77 5.64
CA SER A 195 -7.75 2.76 6.90
C SER A 195 -7.57 1.41 7.57
N TYR A 196 -6.86 1.38 8.68
CA TYR A 196 -6.65 0.19 9.49
C TYR A 196 -7.76 0.03 10.53
#